data_b1244ac76555e8f09c9c0dffdb76213f
#
_entry.id   b1244ac76555e8f09c9c0dffdb76213f
#
_cell.length_a   1.000
_cell.length_b   1.000
_cell.length_c   1.000
_cell.angle_alpha   90.00
_cell.angle_beta   90.00
_cell.angle_gamma   90.00
#
_symmetry.space_group_name_H-M   'P 1'
#
loop_
_entity.id
_entity.type
_entity.pdbx_description
1 polymer ?
#
loop_
_entity_poly.entity_id
_entity_poly.type
_entity_poly.pdbx_seq_one_letter_code
_entity_poly.pdbx_strand_id
1 'polypeptide(L)' 'MKETVLVTGGAGYIGSHTAVELIQAGFDVVIADNLSNSDLQAVEGVRRITSAEVPFEQIDCCDLQAMRRLFERHEFR' A
#
# COMPACT_ATOMS: atom_id res chain seq x y z
N MET A 1 9.86 12.89 -11.31
CA MET A 1 9.38 11.53 -11.03
C MET A 1 8.85 11.43 -9.61
N LYS A 2 7.74 10.73 -9.42
CA LYS A 2 7.22 10.50 -8.08
C LYS A 2 7.99 9.40 -7.38
N GLU A 3 8.23 9.58 -6.10
CA GLU A 3 8.80 8.52 -5.29
C GLU A 3 7.70 7.52 -4.93
N THR A 4 8.05 6.24 -4.89
CA THR A 4 7.12 5.18 -4.53
C THR A 4 7.37 4.77 -3.09
N VAL A 5 6.30 4.75 -2.29
CA VAL A 5 6.35 4.43 -0.86
C VAL A 5 5.55 3.16 -0.61
N LEU A 6 6.11 2.26 0.17
CA LEU A 6 5.41 1.08 0.61
C LEU A 6 4.68 1.37 1.93
N VAL A 7 3.39 1.07 1.97
CA VAL A 7 2.59 1.18 3.19
C VAL A 7 2.19 -0.22 3.61
N THR A 8 2.82 -0.74 4.65
CA THR A 8 2.45 -2.03 5.24
C THR A 8 1.25 -1.83 6.16
N GLY A 9 0.33 -2.80 6.14
CA GLY A 9 -0.91 -2.64 6.88
C GLY A 9 -1.82 -1.57 6.30
N GLY A 10 -1.64 -1.24 5.02
CA GLY A 10 -2.38 -0.15 4.38
C GLY A 10 -3.85 -0.43 4.11
N ALA A 11 -4.30 -1.68 4.30
CA ALA A 11 -5.71 -2.02 4.24
C ALA A 11 -6.42 -1.83 5.59
N GLY A 12 -5.70 -1.47 6.65
CA GLY A 12 -6.29 -1.12 7.93
C GLY A 12 -6.71 0.34 7.98
N TYR A 13 -7.35 0.72 9.08
CA TYR A 13 -7.90 2.08 9.23
C TYR A 13 -6.81 3.15 9.17
N ILE A 14 -5.79 3.00 10.02
CA ILE A 14 -4.70 4.00 10.09
C ILE A 14 -3.85 3.97 8.83
N GLY A 15 -3.52 2.77 8.34
CA GLY A 15 -2.69 2.63 7.14
C GLY A 15 -3.37 3.19 5.90
N SER A 16 -4.69 3.02 5.75
CA SER A 16 -5.41 3.57 4.61
C SER A 16 -5.42 5.09 4.63
N HIS A 17 -5.57 5.71 5.81
CA HIS A 17 -5.47 7.16 5.95
C HIS A 17 -4.07 7.67 5.59
N THR A 18 -3.04 6.97 6.03
CA THR A 18 -1.66 7.31 5.70
C THR A 18 -1.45 7.25 4.18
N ALA A 19 -1.98 6.22 3.54
CA ALA A 19 -1.87 6.07 2.09
C ALA A 19 -2.52 7.25 1.36
N VAL A 20 -3.71 7.66 1.79
CA VAL A 20 -4.39 8.82 1.20
C VAL A 20 -3.54 10.08 1.33
N GLU A 21 -2.99 10.34 2.50
CA GLU A 21 -2.17 11.52 2.72
C GLU A 21 -0.91 11.52 1.87
N LEU A 22 -0.25 10.37 1.74
CA LEU A 22 0.94 10.26 0.92
C LEU A 22 0.64 10.50 -0.56
N ILE A 23 -0.45 9.92 -1.06
CA ILE A 23 -0.85 10.13 -2.45
C ILE A 23 -1.17 11.60 -2.71
N GLN A 24 -1.88 12.23 -1.81
CA GLN A 24 -2.22 13.65 -1.93
C GLN A 24 -1.00 14.54 -1.83
N ALA A 25 0.05 14.09 -1.16
CA ALA A 25 1.32 14.81 -1.07
C ALA A 25 2.21 14.61 -2.31
N GLY A 26 1.79 13.77 -3.26
CA GLY A 26 2.50 13.58 -4.52
C GLY A 26 3.35 12.33 -4.61
N PHE A 27 3.19 11.39 -3.67
CA PHE A 27 3.89 10.10 -3.72
C PHE A 27 3.03 9.06 -4.41
N ASP A 28 3.68 8.09 -5.06
CA ASP A 28 3.02 6.86 -5.44
C ASP A 28 3.07 5.89 -4.26
N VAL A 29 2.02 5.13 -4.06
CA VAL A 29 1.90 4.25 -2.91
C VAL A 29 1.59 2.83 -3.36
N VAL A 30 2.29 1.86 -2.80
CA VAL A 30 1.97 0.44 -2.90
C VAL A 30 1.54 -0.02 -1.51
N ILE A 31 0.39 -0.67 -1.43
CA ILE A 31 -0.14 -1.18 -0.16
C ILE A 31 0.16 -2.67 -0.06
N ALA A 32 0.72 -3.09 1.06
CA ALA A 32 0.95 -4.50 1.37
C ALA A 32 0.26 -4.84 2.68
N ASP A 33 -0.54 -5.91 2.68
CA ASP A 33 -1.30 -6.33 3.85
C ASP A 33 -1.69 -7.79 3.70
N ASN A 34 -1.74 -8.53 4.80
CA ASN A 34 -2.19 -9.91 4.78
C ASN A 34 -3.71 -10.05 4.99
N LEU A 35 -4.40 -8.97 5.24
CA LEU A 35 -5.84 -8.89 5.43
C LEU A 35 -6.36 -9.65 6.66
N SER A 36 -5.49 -9.95 7.63
CA SER A 36 -5.92 -10.70 8.81
C SER A 36 -6.82 -9.86 9.73
N ASN A 37 -6.60 -8.56 9.82
CA ASN A 37 -7.39 -7.63 10.64
C ASN A 37 -7.85 -6.42 9.84
N SER A 38 -7.98 -6.56 8.53
CA SER A 38 -8.28 -5.42 7.66
C SER A 38 -9.12 -5.89 6.46
N ASP A 39 -9.51 -4.97 5.60
CA ASP A 39 -10.49 -5.22 4.55
C ASP A 39 -10.04 -4.58 3.24
N LEU A 40 -10.21 -5.31 2.14
CA LEU A 40 -9.98 -4.76 0.81
C LEU A 40 -10.81 -3.52 0.51
N GLN A 41 -11.95 -3.35 1.18
CA GLN A 41 -12.77 -2.16 1.02
C GLN A 41 -12.01 -0.89 1.41
N ALA A 42 -11.08 -0.97 2.36
CA ALA A 42 -10.25 0.16 2.72
C ALA A 42 -9.32 0.56 1.57
N VAL A 43 -8.78 -0.42 0.85
CA VAL A 43 -7.94 -0.17 -0.33
C VAL A 43 -8.78 0.48 -1.44
N GLU A 44 -9.97 -0.05 -1.67
CA GLU A 44 -10.89 0.54 -2.65
C GLU A 44 -11.27 1.97 -2.27
N GLY A 45 -11.43 2.24 -0.97
CA GLY A 45 -11.69 3.60 -0.48
C GLY A 45 -10.54 4.54 -0.79
N VAL A 46 -9.30 4.10 -0.59
CA VAL A 46 -8.12 4.91 -0.93
C VAL A 46 -8.12 5.23 -2.43
N ARG A 47 -8.35 4.24 -3.27
CA ARG A 47 -8.40 4.45 -4.72
C ARG A 47 -9.49 5.42 -5.13
N ARG A 48 -10.65 5.31 -4.50
CA ARG A 48 -11.79 6.18 -4.80
C ARG A 48 -11.53 7.62 -4.38
N ILE A 49 -11.00 7.83 -3.18
CA ILE A 49 -10.76 9.16 -2.65
C ILE A 49 -9.66 9.88 -3.43
N THR A 50 -8.60 9.16 -3.79
CA THR A 50 -7.44 9.75 -4.44
C THR A 50 -7.52 9.72 -5.97
N SER A 51 -8.42 8.93 -6.53
CA SER A 51 -8.52 8.64 -7.97
C SER A 51 -7.21 8.11 -8.55
N ALA A 52 -6.39 7.48 -7.71
CA ALA A 52 -5.08 6.96 -8.09
C ALA A 52 -5.12 5.46 -8.27
N GLU A 53 -4.22 4.96 -9.12
CA GLU A 53 -3.96 3.53 -9.19
C GLU A 53 -3.05 3.17 -8.03
N VAL A 54 -3.56 2.36 -7.10
CA VAL A 54 -2.80 1.95 -5.92
C VAL A 54 -2.62 0.44 -5.99
N PRO A 55 -1.42 -0.04 -6.36
CA PRO A 55 -1.17 -1.48 -6.35
C PRO A 55 -1.34 -2.05 -4.96
N PHE A 56 -1.97 -3.20 -4.87
CA PHE A 56 -2.17 -3.91 -3.61
C PHE A 56 -1.52 -5.28 -3.69
N GLU A 57 -0.67 -5.58 -2.71
CA GLU A 57 -0.01 -6.87 -2.58
C GLU A 57 -0.50 -7.55 -1.31
N GLN A 58 -1.20 -8.68 -1.46
CA GLN A 58 -1.64 -9.44 -0.31
C GLN A 58 -0.51 -10.36 0.12
N ILE A 59 0.27 -9.90 1.10
CA ILE A 59 1.41 -10.66 1.61
C ILE A 59 1.51 -10.50 3.12
N ASP A 60 2.13 -11.48 3.75
CA ASP A 60 2.52 -11.41 5.14
C ASP A 60 3.86 -10.69 5.23
N CYS A 61 3.90 -9.53 5.85
CA CYS A 61 5.14 -8.75 5.98
C CYS A 61 6.19 -9.44 6.84
N CYS A 62 5.82 -10.51 7.56
CA CYS A 62 6.78 -11.35 8.27
C CYS A 62 7.40 -12.41 7.37
N ASP A 63 6.89 -12.61 6.16
CA ASP A 63 7.46 -13.53 5.18
C ASP A 63 8.56 -12.82 4.41
N LEU A 64 9.81 -13.14 4.74
CA LEU A 64 10.96 -12.47 4.15
C LEU A 64 11.07 -12.70 2.64
N GLN A 65 10.69 -13.89 2.18
CA GLN A 65 10.76 -14.18 0.74
C GLN A 65 9.71 -13.39 -0.03
N ALA A 66 8.51 -13.29 0.52
CA ALA A 66 7.44 -12.50 -0.10
C ALA A 66 7.82 -11.02 -0.15
N MET A 67 8.40 -10.51 0.93
CA MET A 67 8.86 -9.12 0.98
C MET A 67 9.99 -8.86 -0.01
N ARG A 68 10.92 -9.81 -0.15
CA ARG A 68 11.99 -9.68 -1.13
C ARG A 68 11.43 -9.56 -2.54
N ARG A 69 10.46 -10.41 -2.91
CA ARG A 69 9.83 -10.36 -4.23
C ARG A 69 9.08 -9.03 -4.43
N LEU A 70 8.47 -8.52 -3.37
CA LEU A 70 7.79 -7.24 -3.44
C LEU A 70 8.77 -6.12 -3.78
N PHE A 71 9.93 -6.09 -3.10
CA PHE A 71 10.95 -5.08 -3.38
C PHE A 71 11.56 -5.23 -4.76
N GLU A 72 11.60 -6.45 -5.30
CA GLU A 72 12.07 -6.66 -6.67
C GLU A 72 11.07 -6.17 -7.72
N ARG A 73 9.76 -6.24 -7.41
CA ARG A 73 8.72 -5.79 -8.35
C ARG A 73 8.52 -4.28 -8.35
N HIS A 74 8.88 -3.62 -7.27
CA HIS A 74 8.66 -2.18 -7.09
C HIS A 74 9.94 -1.51 -6.62
N GLU A 75 10.15 -0.28 -7.06
CA GLU A 75 11.25 0.53 -6.54
C GLU A 75 10.70 1.48 -5.50
N PHE A 76 11.18 1.35 -4.27
CA PHE A 76 10.77 2.20 -3.15
C PHE A 76 11.89 3.16 -2.78
N ARG A 77 11.46 4.28 -2.26
CA ARG A 77 12.40 5.29 -1.79
C ARG A 77 12.01 5.79 -0.41
#